data_03dd1928d6f81778027789c86b07bf2e
#
_entry.id   03dd1928d6f81778027789c86b07bf2e
#
_cell.length_a   1.000
_cell.length_b   1.000
_cell.length_c   1.000
_cell.angle_alpha   90.00
_cell.angle_beta   90.00
_cell.angle_gamma   90.00
#
_symmetry.space_group_name_H-M   'P 1'
#
loop_
_entity.id
_entity.type
_entity.pdbx_description
1 polymer ?
#
loop_
_entity_poly.entity_id
_entity_poly.type
_entity_poly.pdbx_seq_one_letter_code
_entity_poly.pdbx_strand_id
1 'polypeptide(L)'
;LDYFRTDPLFRGGAYHKLTFSMMYYPEENYLLPLSHDEVVHGKATIAQKMHGEYDQKFPQARALAMYMYAHPGKKLNFMGNELGQLREWDEKRELDWDILKYPIHDSFQRFMKELNLLYLKHPAFWKWDYRSEGFRWLDCHQESRCIYAMERSSGDEKFIAVFNFSGIEQKDYFLKTEEGTYDILLSSNWDIYGGTEKKKKSIRTKIGGLHLDLPAESAVYLKKHVTAPRKTSVSERQ
;
A
#
# COMPACT_ATOMS: atom_id res chain seq x y z
N LEU A 1 0.02 13.77 1.20
CA LEU A 1 0.99 14.11 0.12
C LEU A 1 2.24 14.79 0.66
N ASP A 2 2.13 15.73 1.61
CA ASP A 2 3.28 16.47 2.16
C ASP A 2 4.37 15.56 2.76
N TYR A 3 3.97 14.44 3.35
CA TYR A 3 4.91 13.45 3.84
C TYR A 3 5.84 12.93 2.73
N PHE A 4 5.30 12.64 1.55
CA PHE A 4 6.06 12.12 0.40
C PHE A 4 6.82 13.19 -0.39
N ARG A 5 6.47 14.47 -0.21
CA ARG A 5 7.28 15.61 -0.69
C ARG A 5 8.55 15.79 0.11
N THR A 6 8.52 15.37 1.38
CA THR A 6 9.65 15.47 2.29
C THR A 6 10.75 14.48 1.86
N ASP A 7 12.01 14.94 1.89
CA ASP A 7 13.17 14.05 1.71
C ASP A 7 13.07 12.87 2.68
N PRO A 8 13.27 11.62 2.23
CA PRO A 8 13.22 10.43 3.08
C PRO A 8 14.03 10.52 4.36
N LEU A 9 15.16 11.23 4.36
CA LEU A 9 15.99 11.47 5.54
C LEU A 9 15.26 12.21 6.67
N PHE A 10 14.29 13.05 6.34
CA PHE A 10 13.56 13.88 7.29
C PHE A 10 12.14 13.40 7.58
N ARG A 11 11.69 12.32 6.95
CA ARG A 11 10.31 11.80 7.11
C ARG A 11 9.99 11.33 8.52
N GLY A 12 10.99 10.88 9.28
CA GLY A 12 10.80 10.48 10.66
C GLY A 12 10.14 11.60 11.51
N GLY A 13 10.57 12.85 11.34
CA GLY A 13 9.97 14.00 12.03
C GLY A 13 8.54 14.35 11.56
N ALA A 14 8.09 13.81 10.44
CA ALA A 14 6.78 14.07 9.85
C ALA A 14 5.77 12.92 10.02
N TYR A 15 6.08 11.91 10.85
CA TYR A 15 5.27 10.70 11.04
C TYR A 15 3.80 10.98 11.39
N HIS A 16 3.54 12.05 12.14
CA HIS A 16 2.20 12.49 12.52
C HIS A 16 1.29 12.76 11.30
N LYS A 17 1.85 13.14 10.15
CA LYS A 17 1.08 13.35 8.91
C LYS A 17 0.46 12.05 8.38
N LEU A 18 0.96 10.90 8.80
CA LEU A 18 0.41 9.58 8.45
C LEU A 18 -0.50 9.04 9.55
N THR A 19 -0.18 9.31 10.82
CA THR A 19 -0.83 8.63 11.95
C THR A 19 -1.94 9.45 12.58
N PHE A 20 -1.91 10.78 12.45
CA PHE A 20 -2.84 11.68 13.15
C PHE A 20 -4.32 11.44 12.81
N SER A 21 -4.65 11.20 11.53
CA SER A 21 -6.03 10.92 11.11
C SER A 21 -6.63 9.70 11.82
N MET A 22 -5.80 8.77 12.26
CA MET A 22 -6.25 7.55 12.91
C MET A 22 -6.69 7.75 14.36
N MET A 23 -6.40 8.90 14.96
CA MET A 23 -6.89 9.25 16.30
C MET A 23 -8.41 9.52 16.29
N TYR A 24 -8.96 9.95 15.16
CA TYR A 24 -10.38 10.29 14.98
C TYR A 24 -11.13 9.28 14.11
N TYR A 25 -10.44 8.29 13.60
CA TYR A 25 -10.96 7.34 12.62
C TYR A 25 -12.31 6.70 13.01
N PRO A 26 -12.59 6.29 14.26
CA PRO A 26 -13.86 5.66 14.58
C PRO A 26 -15.05 6.62 14.59
N GLU A 27 -14.78 7.93 14.66
CA GLU A 27 -15.79 8.97 14.83
C GLU A 27 -16.09 9.72 13.52
N GLU A 28 -15.29 9.48 12.48
CA GLU A 28 -15.31 10.25 11.22
C GLU A 28 -15.49 9.34 10.00
N ASN A 29 -16.33 9.75 9.08
CA ASN A 29 -16.53 9.06 7.81
C ASN A 29 -15.57 9.62 6.74
N TYR A 30 -14.31 9.19 6.76
CA TYR A 30 -13.31 9.70 5.84
C TYR A 30 -13.56 9.33 4.38
N LEU A 31 -13.40 10.32 3.52
CA LEU A 31 -13.08 10.18 2.12
C LEU A 31 -11.61 10.57 1.92
N LEU A 32 -10.84 9.74 1.25
CA LEU A 32 -9.42 9.98 0.96
C LEU A 32 -9.28 10.50 -0.47
N PRO A 33 -9.29 11.83 -0.69
CA PRO A 33 -9.35 12.40 -2.04
C PRO A 33 -7.95 12.65 -2.60
N LEU A 34 -7.56 11.91 -3.62
CA LEU A 34 -6.59 12.38 -4.61
C LEU A 34 -7.37 12.94 -5.80
N SER A 35 -8.06 14.08 -5.55
CA SER A 35 -8.98 14.72 -6.49
C SER A 35 -8.27 15.60 -7.51
N HIS A 36 -9.04 16.22 -8.40
CA HIS A 36 -8.52 17.23 -9.34
C HIS A 36 -7.81 18.38 -8.64
N ASP A 37 -8.27 18.79 -7.45
CA ASP A 37 -7.66 19.86 -6.66
C ASP A 37 -6.18 19.61 -6.33
N GLU A 38 -5.76 18.35 -6.34
CA GLU A 38 -4.38 17.98 -6.09
C GLU A 38 -3.49 18.04 -7.34
N VAL A 39 -4.08 18.16 -8.55
CA VAL A 39 -3.35 18.00 -9.80
C VAL A 39 -3.59 19.11 -10.82
N VAL A 40 -3.99 20.30 -10.33
CA VAL A 40 -4.29 21.50 -11.15
C VAL A 40 -3.63 22.75 -10.57
N HIS A 41 -3.62 23.82 -11.35
CA HIS A 41 -3.25 25.17 -10.92
C HIS A 41 -1.83 25.31 -10.35
N GLY A 42 -0.85 24.66 -10.97
CA GLY A 42 0.57 24.72 -10.57
C GLY A 42 0.90 23.90 -9.32
N LYS A 43 0.03 22.97 -8.92
CA LYS A 43 0.24 22.11 -7.74
C LYS A 43 1.10 20.87 -8.05
N ALA A 44 1.42 20.62 -9.31
CA ALA A 44 2.04 19.42 -9.85
C ALA A 44 1.16 18.15 -9.74
N THR A 45 1.49 17.10 -10.47
CA THR A 45 0.77 15.82 -10.42
C THR A 45 1.15 14.99 -9.20
N ILE A 46 0.38 13.94 -8.90
CA ILE A 46 0.69 13.06 -7.76
C ILE A 46 2.09 12.47 -7.89
N ALA A 47 2.46 11.98 -9.09
CA ALA A 47 3.80 11.45 -9.32
C ALA A 47 4.90 12.51 -9.15
N GLN A 48 4.69 13.73 -9.67
CA GLN A 48 5.65 14.83 -9.54
C GLN A 48 5.86 15.29 -8.09
N LYS A 49 4.84 15.15 -7.23
CA LYS A 49 4.92 15.51 -5.81
C LYS A 49 5.83 14.59 -5.00
N MET A 50 6.14 13.40 -5.51
CA MET A 50 7.09 12.51 -4.84
C MET A 50 8.49 13.12 -4.85
N HIS A 51 9.24 12.88 -3.78
CA HIS A 51 10.61 13.38 -3.65
C HIS A 51 11.57 12.76 -4.67
N GLY A 52 12.60 13.51 -5.06
CA GLY A 52 13.70 13.02 -5.90
C GLY A 52 13.47 13.13 -7.41
N GLU A 53 14.35 12.48 -8.15
CA GLU A 53 14.34 12.47 -9.61
C GLU A 53 13.26 11.53 -10.18
N TYR A 54 13.06 11.59 -11.49
CA TYR A 54 11.98 10.91 -12.20
C TYR A 54 11.82 9.44 -11.80
N ASP A 55 12.88 8.64 -11.84
CA ASP A 55 12.81 7.20 -11.54
C ASP A 55 12.54 6.93 -10.06
N GLN A 56 12.96 7.82 -9.17
CA GLN A 56 12.77 7.70 -7.73
C GLN A 56 11.33 7.99 -7.28
N LYS A 57 10.55 8.65 -8.11
CA LYS A 57 9.16 9.03 -7.80
C LYS A 57 8.20 7.85 -7.83
N PHE A 58 8.40 6.89 -8.73
CA PHE A 58 7.45 5.80 -8.94
C PHE A 58 7.41 4.76 -7.81
N PRO A 59 8.53 4.33 -7.21
CA PRO A 59 8.47 3.53 -5.97
C PRO A 59 7.63 4.19 -4.88
N GLN A 60 7.84 5.48 -4.64
CA GLN A 60 7.08 6.26 -3.65
C GLN A 60 5.60 6.38 -4.02
N ALA A 61 5.29 6.63 -5.28
CA ALA A 61 3.91 6.70 -5.76
C ALA A 61 3.17 5.36 -5.59
N ARG A 62 3.84 4.23 -5.84
CA ARG A 62 3.27 2.90 -5.57
C ARG A 62 3.05 2.68 -4.07
N ALA A 63 4.03 3.03 -3.24
CA ALA A 63 3.93 2.89 -1.78
C ALA A 63 2.83 3.80 -1.20
N LEU A 64 2.71 5.05 -1.68
CA LEU A 64 1.60 5.96 -1.35
C LEU A 64 0.24 5.36 -1.73
N ALA A 65 0.11 4.84 -2.95
CA ALA A 65 -1.14 4.23 -3.40
C ALA A 65 -1.54 3.05 -2.50
N MET A 66 -0.61 2.16 -2.16
CA MET A 66 -0.88 1.08 -1.21
C MET A 66 -1.26 1.62 0.17
N TYR A 67 -0.58 2.66 0.67
CA TYR A 67 -0.96 3.25 1.95
C TYR A 67 -2.39 3.82 1.90
N MET A 68 -2.73 4.58 0.88
CA MET A 68 -4.08 5.14 0.71
C MET A 68 -5.14 4.04 0.65
N TYR A 69 -4.88 2.94 -0.08
CA TYR A 69 -5.85 1.84 -0.21
C TYR A 69 -6.00 1.03 1.08
N ALA A 70 -4.96 0.89 1.88
CA ALA A 70 -5.03 0.23 3.18
C ALA A 70 -5.59 1.13 4.29
N HIS A 71 -5.45 2.46 4.18
CA HIS A 71 -6.00 3.39 5.16
C HIS A 71 -7.54 3.30 5.19
N PRO A 72 -8.21 3.31 6.37
CA PRO A 72 -9.66 3.38 6.44
C PRO A 72 -10.24 4.61 5.72
N GLY A 73 -11.46 4.47 5.21
CA GLY A 73 -12.16 5.51 4.46
C GLY A 73 -12.30 5.21 2.97
N LYS A 74 -13.25 5.84 2.31
CA LYS A 74 -13.49 5.65 0.87
C LYS A 74 -12.42 6.33 0.02
N LYS A 75 -12.11 5.73 -1.12
CA LYS A 75 -11.03 6.18 -2.00
C LYS A 75 -11.59 7.01 -3.15
N LEU A 76 -10.93 8.11 -3.44
CA LEU A 76 -11.12 8.85 -4.67
C LEU A 76 -9.75 9.02 -5.33
N ASN A 77 -9.55 8.37 -6.45
CA ASN A 77 -8.36 8.51 -7.29
C ASN A 77 -8.78 9.15 -8.61
N PHE A 78 -8.35 10.38 -8.83
CA PHE A 78 -8.78 11.15 -10.00
C PHE A 78 -8.09 10.64 -11.27
N MET A 79 -8.78 10.80 -12.40
CA MET A 79 -8.31 10.35 -13.73
C MET A 79 -6.91 10.89 -14.07
N GLY A 80 -6.06 10.04 -14.62
CA GLY A 80 -4.66 10.35 -14.95
C GLY A 80 -3.67 10.02 -13.84
N ASN A 81 -4.10 9.94 -12.57
CA ASN A 81 -3.21 9.54 -11.48
C ASN A 81 -2.68 8.12 -11.69
N GLU A 82 -3.50 7.21 -12.23
CA GLU A 82 -3.15 5.81 -12.53
C GLU A 82 -2.11 5.66 -13.65
N LEU A 83 -1.94 6.69 -14.47
CA LEU A 83 -0.92 6.72 -15.51
C LEU A 83 0.44 7.23 -15.01
N GLY A 84 0.46 7.80 -13.79
CA GLY A 84 1.59 8.58 -13.31
C GLY A 84 1.84 9.81 -14.16
N GLN A 85 0.76 10.44 -14.65
CA GLN A 85 0.82 11.57 -15.57
C GLN A 85 1.72 12.68 -15.03
N LEU A 86 2.50 13.31 -15.91
CA LEU A 86 3.43 14.40 -15.55
C LEU A 86 2.86 15.79 -15.85
N ARG A 87 1.90 15.88 -16.76
CA ARG A 87 1.16 17.11 -17.03
C ARG A 87 -0.04 17.19 -16.07
N GLU A 88 -0.24 18.36 -15.49
CA GLU A 88 -1.44 18.62 -14.69
C GLU A 88 -2.72 18.39 -15.51
N TRP A 89 -3.79 18.01 -14.82
CA TRP A 89 -5.08 17.81 -15.46
C TRP A 89 -5.62 19.14 -16.03
N ASP A 90 -6.20 19.04 -17.21
CA ASP A 90 -6.80 20.15 -17.94
C ASP A 90 -8.10 19.67 -18.59
N GLU A 91 -9.24 20.30 -18.27
CA GLU A 91 -10.54 19.93 -18.79
C GLU A 91 -10.68 20.08 -20.31
N LYS A 92 -9.77 20.82 -20.96
CA LYS A 92 -9.75 21.05 -22.41
C LYS A 92 -8.87 20.06 -23.16
N ARG A 93 -8.26 19.13 -22.47
CA ARG A 93 -7.29 18.20 -23.04
C ARG A 93 -7.59 16.77 -22.65
N GLU A 94 -7.34 15.88 -23.58
CA GLU A 94 -7.29 14.43 -23.30
C GLU A 94 -6.14 14.09 -22.36
N LEU A 95 -6.29 12.99 -21.60
CA LEU A 95 -5.20 12.43 -20.80
C LEU A 95 -4.02 12.01 -21.70
N ASP A 96 -2.82 12.05 -21.13
CA ASP A 96 -1.59 11.73 -21.85
C ASP A 96 -1.41 10.21 -22.01
N TRP A 97 -2.33 9.54 -22.72
CA TRP A 97 -2.29 8.07 -22.93
C TRP A 97 -0.98 7.61 -23.58
N ASP A 98 -0.36 8.43 -24.42
CA ASP A 98 0.92 8.17 -25.06
C ASP A 98 2.07 7.94 -24.07
N ILE A 99 1.93 8.37 -22.82
CA ILE A 99 2.94 8.18 -21.78
C ILE A 99 3.16 6.69 -21.48
N LEU A 100 2.16 5.84 -21.75
CA LEU A 100 2.25 4.39 -21.55
C LEU A 100 3.28 3.70 -22.48
N LYS A 101 3.79 4.37 -23.50
CA LYS A 101 4.93 3.86 -24.29
C LYS A 101 6.23 3.77 -23.48
N TYR A 102 6.31 4.49 -22.36
CA TYR A 102 7.47 4.43 -21.46
C TYR A 102 7.27 3.34 -20.40
N PRO A 103 8.23 2.40 -20.26
CA PRO A 103 8.07 1.22 -19.39
C PRO A 103 7.70 1.55 -17.94
N ILE A 104 8.17 2.66 -17.40
CA ILE A 104 7.91 3.06 -16.01
C ILE A 104 6.43 3.43 -15.80
N HIS A 105 5.80 4.11 -16.74
CA HIS A 105 4.37 4.46 -16.69
C HIS A 105 3.48 3.25 -16.97
N ASP A 106 3.83 2.42 -17.96
CA ASP A 106 3.11 1.18 -18.24
C ASP A 106 3.13 0.23 -17.03
N SER A 107 4.29 0.06 -16.41
CA SER A 107 4.40 -0.78 -15.21
C SER A 107 3.64 -0.19 -14.02
N PHE A 108 3.62 1.13 -13.88
CA PHE A 108 2.84 1.82 -12.85
C PHE A 108 1.34 1.66 -13.08
N GLN A 109 0.85 1.81 -14.31
CA GLN A 109 -0.55 1.62 -14.65
C GLN A 109 -1.00 0.18 -14.38
N ARG A 110 -0.17 -0.82 -14.75
CA ARG A 110 -0.43 -2.24 -14.42
C ARG A 110 -0.50 -2.46 -12.91
N PHE A 111 0.39 -1.83 -12.15
CA PHE A 111 0.34 -1.88 -10.69
C PHE A 111 -0.97 -1.30 -10.14
N MET A 112 -1.39 -0.12 -10.60
CA MET A 112 -2.64 0.52 -10.18
C MET A 112 -3.86 -0.32 -10.54
N LYS A 113 -3.87 -0.94 -11.71
CA LYS A 113 -4.92 -1.90 -12.11
C LYS A 113 -5.01 -3.07 -11.14
N GLU A 114 -3.88 -3.70 -10.79
CA GLU A 114 -3.84 -4.82 -9.86
C GLU A 114 -4.28 -4.42 -8.45
N LEU A 115 -3.83 -3.25 -7.98
CA LEU A 115 -4.24 -2.69 -6.69
C LEU A 115 -5.76 -2.46 -6.62
N ASN A 116 -6.37 -1.92 -7.69
CA ASN A 116 -7.82 -1.73 -7.78
C ASN A 116 -8.57 -3.07 -7.75
N LEU A 117 -8.12 -4.06 -8.50
CA LEU A 117 -8.72 -5.40 -8.50
C LEU A 117 -8.62 -6.07 -7.14
N LEU A 118 -7.48 -5.93 -6.47
CA LEU A 118 -7.26 -6.45 -5.13
C LEU A 118 -8.21 -5.80 -4.12
N TYR A 119 -8.35 -4.48 -4.18
CA TYR A 119 -9.25 -3.71 -3.33
C TYR A 119 -10.69 -4.19 -3.45
N LEU A 120 -11.18 -4.35 -4.68
CA LEU A 120 -12.55 -4.81 -4.94
C LEU A 120 -12.77 -6.25 -4.46
N LYS A 121 -11.77 -7.10 -4.64
CA LYS A 121 -11.84 -8.54 -4.32
C LYS A 121 -11.91 -8.81 -2.82
N HIS A 122 -11.28 -7.98 -1.99
CA HIS A 122 -11.08 -8.24 -0.57
C HIS A 122 -11.87 -7.26 0.32
N PRO A 123 -13.02 -7.66 0.87
CA PRO A 123 -13.85 -6.82 1.73
C PRO A 123 -13.11 -6.19 2.92
N ALA A 124 -12.03 -6.80 3.40
CA ALA A 124 -11.22 -6.23 4.47
C ALA A 124 -10.62 -4.85 4.13
N PHE A 125 -10.53 -4.47 2.85
CA PHE A 125 -10.08 -3.14 2.45
C PHE A 125 -11.13 -2.04 2.63
N TRP A 126 -12.44 -2.37 2.57
CA TRP A 126 -13.48 -1.35 2.42
C TRP A 126 -14.75 -1.57 3.25
N LYS A 127 -15.07 -2.81 3.65
CA LYS A 127 -16.38 -3.11 4.27
C LYS A 127 -16.54 -2.48 5.65
N TRP A 128 -15.46 -2.48 6.45
CA TRP A 128 -15.42 -1.92 7.80
C TRP A 128 -14.57 -0.64 7.89
N ASP A 129 -14.62 0.19 6.85
CA ASP A 129 -13.87 1.46 6.82
C ASP A 129 -14.23 2.40 7.96
N TYR A 130 -15.44 2.32 8.49
CA TYR A 130 -15.96 3.21 9.52
C TYR A 130 -16.28 2.47 10.82
N ARG A 131 -15.61 1.34 11.07
CA ARG A 131 -15.73 0.57 12.30
C ARG A 131 -14.38 0.41 12.96
N SER A 132 -14.31 0.58 14.27
CA SER A 132 -13.06 0.41 15.04
C SER A 132 -12.41 -0.96 14.83
N GLU A 133 -13.22 -2.01 14.62
CA GLU A 133 -12.75 -3.37 14.38
C GLU A 133 -12.13 -3.55 12.99
N GLY A 134 -12.36 -2.61 12.07
CA GLY A 134 -11.84 -2.65 10.70
C GLY A 134 -10.37 -2.28 10.55
N PHE A 135 -9.75 -1.73 11.60
CA PHE A 135 -8.37 -1.23 11.56
C PHE A 135 -7.67 -1.43 12.89
N ARG A 136 -6.38 -1.75 12.82
CA ARG A 136 -5.49 -1.76 13.98
C ARG A 136 -4.05 -1.46 13.55
N TRP A 137 -3.39 -0.55 14.24
CA TRP A 137 -1.93 -0.44 14.14
C TRP A 137 -1.28 -1.68 14.73
N LEU A 138 -0.34 -2.28 13.99
CA LEU A 138 0.54 -3.34 14.47
C LEU A 138 1.88 -2.76 14.91
N ASP A 139 2.38 -1.78 14.15
CA ASP A 139 3.55 -0.99 14.48
C ASP A 139 3.43 0.40 13.84
N CYS A 140 3.52 1.45 14.64
CA CYS A 140 3.57 2.84 14.18
C CYS A 140 4.57 3.67 15.00
N HIS A 141 5.42 3.00 15.78
CA HIS A 141 6.42 3.62 16.66
C HIS A 141 7.85 3.49 16.14
N GLN A 142 8.02 3.14 14.86
CA GLN A 142 9.31 3.10 14.17
C GLN A 142 9.51 4.36 13.31
N GLU A 143 9.13 5.52 13.86
CA GLU A 143 9.15 6.79 13.14
C GLU A 143 10.55 7.15 12.63
N SER A 144 11.59 6.89 13.40
CA SER A 144 12.98 7.11 12.98
C SER A 144 13.42 6.24 11.81
N ARG A 145 12.80 5.07 11.65
CA ARG A 145 13.01 4.13 10.53
C ARG A 145 11.98 4.30 9.41
N CYS A 146 10.94 5.11 9.60
CA CYS A 146 9.82 5.31 8.68
C CYS A 146 9.12 4.00 8.30
N ILE A 147 8.99 3.06 9.25
CA ILE A 147 8.28 1.80 9.07
C ILE A 147 6.92 1.88 9.76
N TYR A 148 5.91 1.40 9.06
CA TYR A 148 4.52 1.34 9.55
C TYR A 148 3.92 0.00 9.21
N ALA A 149 3.18 -0.59 10.14
CA ALA A 149 2.43 -1.82 9.89
C ALA A 149 1.02 -1.70 10.46
N MET A 150 0.03 -2.09 9.67
CA MET A 150 -1.37 -2.08 10.06
C MET A 150 -2.09 -3.35 9.66
N GLU A 151 -3.12 -3.70 10.41
CA GLU A 151 -4.08 -4.75 10.07
C GLU A 151 -5.39 -4.13 9.62
N ARG A 152 -5.94 -4.65 8.54
CA ARG A 152 -7.31 -4.39 8.11
C ARG A 152 -8.13 -5.67 8.26
N SER A 153 -9.38 -5.51 8.68
CA SER A 153 -10.25 -6.65 8.87
C SER A 153 -11.69 -6.38 8.44
N SER A 154 -12.41 -7.45 8.13
CA SER A 154 -13.85 -7.47 7.87
C SER A 154 -14.41 -8.86 8.13
N GLY A 155 -14.94 -9.10 9.33
CA GLY A 155 -15.33 -10.44 9.75
C GLY A 155 -14.11 -11.37 9.83
N ASP A 156 -14.17 -12.49 9.14
CA ASP A 156 -13.09 -13.49 9.14
C ASP A 156 -11.93 -13.13 8.21
N GLU A 157 -12.08 -12.10 7.38
CA GLU A 157 -11.01 -11.69 6.49
C GLU A 157 -10.13 -10.63 7.13
N LYS A 158 -8.82 -10.90 7.13
CA LYS A 158 -7.80 -10.00 7.63
C LYS A 158 -6.61 -9.97 6.68
N PHE A 159 -5.98 -8.80 6.57
CA PHE A 159 -4.68 -8.68 5.95
C PHE A 159 -3.80 -7.67 6.71
N ILE A 160 -2.50 -7.84 6.56
CA ILE A 160 -1.47 -6.96 7.12
C ILE A 160 -0.88 -6.14 5.98
N ALA A 161 -0.77 -4.84 6.18
CA ALA A 161 -0.04 -3.94 5.30
C ALA A 161 1.21 -3.45 6.04
N VAL A 162 2.38 -3.61 5.40
CA VAL A 162 3.67 -3.15 5.94
C VAL A 162 4.29 -2.18 4.94
N PHE A 163 4.81 -1.08 5.44
CA PHE A 163 5.36 0.01 4.65
C PHE A 163 6.76 0.36 5.15
N ASN A 164 7.68 0.53 4.23
CA ASN A 164 8.95 1.19 4.43
C ASN A 164 8.98 2.47 3.59
N PHE A 165 8.85 3.61 4.23
CA PHE A 165 8.88 4.92 3.57
C PHE A 165 10.24 5.61 3.70
N SER A 166 11.26 4.90 4.18
CA SER A 166 12.63 5.41 4.18
C SER A 166 13.31 5.20 2.82
N GLY A 167 14.36 5.96 2.55
CA GLY A 167 15.19 5.82 1.37
C GLY A 167 16.19 4.67 1.42
N ILE A 168 16.10 3.78 2.43
CA ILE A 168 17.01 2.64 2.61
C ILE A 168 16.25 1.34 2.82
N GLU A 169 16.85 0.24 2.40
CA GLU A 169 16.34 -1.10 2.70
C GLU A 169 16.42 -1.38 4.20
N GLN A 170 15.35 -1.94 4.75
CA GLN A 170 15.29 -2.41 6.13
C GLN A 170 15.31 -3.93 6.14
N LYS A 171 16.45 -4.51 6.52
CA LYS A 171 16.61 -5.96 6.58
C LYS A 171 16.11 -6.53 7.90
N ASP A 172 15.57 -7.73 7.81
CA ASP A 172 15.11 -8.54 8.95
C ASP A 172 14.18 -7.75 9.90
N TYR A 173 13.29 -6.93 9.32
CA TYR A 173 12.27 -6.26 10.13
C TYR A 173 11.36 -7.28 10.76
N PHE A 174 11.34 -7.30 12.10
CA PHE A 174 10.49 -8.20 12.87
C PHE A 174 9.10 -7.60 13.12
N LEU A 175 8.07 -8.33 12.72
CA LEU A 175 6.68 -8.00 13.04
C LEU A 175 6.06 -9.17 13.80
N LYS A 176 5.65 -8.92 15.05
CA LYS A 176 4.94 -9.92 15.85
C LYS A 176 3.61 -10.26 15.22
N THR A 177 3.42 -11.52 14.85
CA THR A 177 2.20 -12.04 14.24
C THR A 177 1.93 -13.46 14.71
N GLU A 178 0.73 -13.97 14.40
CA GLU A 178 0.44 -15.39 14.58
C GLU A 178 1.35 -16.24 13.68
N GLU A 179 1.75 -17.39 14.18
CA GLU A 179 2.57 -18.34 13.39
C GLU A 179 1.80 -18.89 12.19
N GLY A 180 2.51 -19.15 11.11
CA GLY A 180 1.96 -19.73 9.90
C GLY A 180 2.61 -19.27 8.62
N THR A 181 1.95 -19.53 7.52
CA THR A 181 2.30 -19.03 6.18
C THR A 181 1.40 -17.83 5.86
N TYR A 182 1.99 -16.81 5.27
CA TYR A 182 1.28 -15.63 4.78
C TYR A 182 1.43 -15.54 3.27
N ASP A 183 0.31 -15.47 2.57
CA ASP A 183 0.29 -15.20 1.13
C ASP A 183 0.61 -13.73 0.91
N ILE A 184 1.50 -13.43 -0.04
CA ILE A 184 1.81 -12.07 -0.45
C ILE A 184 0.78 -11.68 -1.50
N LEU A 185 -0.18 -10.83 -1.10
CA LEU A 185 -1.24 -10.36 -1.99
C LEU A 185 -0.72 -9.41 -3.04
N LEU A 186 0.15 -8.48 -2.63
CA LEU A 186 0.77 -7.47 -3.48
C LEU A 186 2.06 -6.95 -2.83
N SER A 187 3.10 -6.73 -3.62
CA SER A 187 4.27 -5.93 -3.24
C SER A 187 4.50 -4.84 -4.28
N SER A 188 4.71 -3.62 -3.82
CA SER A 188 5.03 -2.48 -4.68
C SER A 188 6.39 -2.59 -5.36
N ASN A 189 7.26 -3.49 -4.86
CA ASN A 189 8.63 -3.66 -5.36
C ASN A 189 8.83 -4.88 -6.27
N TRP A 190 7.75 -5.54 -6.72
CA TRP A 190 7.90 -6.60 -7.72
C TRP A 190 8.39 -6.03 -9.06
N ASP A 191 9.29 -6.75 -9.70
CA ASP A 191 9.92 -6.37 -10.97
C ASP A 191 8.91 -6.16 -12.11
N ILE A 192 7.80 -6.87 -12.10
CA ILE A 192 6.69 -6.69 -13.04
C ILE A 192 6.02 -5.30 -12.95
N TYR A 193 6.27 -4.56 -11.86
CA TYR A 193 5.80 -3.20 -11.66
C TYR A 193 6.95 -2.17 -11.66
N GLY A 194 8.13 -2.56 -12.16
CA GLY A 194 9.31 -1.70 -12.18
C GLY A 194 10.06 -1.66 -10.84
N GLY A 195 9.85 -2.63 -9.96
CA GLY A 195 10.65 -2.84 -8.76
C GLY A 195 11.86 -3.75 -9.02
N THR A 196 12.50 -4.17 -7.93
CA THR A 196 13.75 -4.95 -7.98
C THR A 196 13.61 -6.40 -7.56
N GLU A 197 12.46 -6.79 -7.00
CA GLU A 197 12.23 -8.12 -6.47
C GLU A 197 11.40 -8.99 -7.40
N LYS A 198 11.78 -10.27 -7.50
CA LYS A 198 10.95 -11.27 -8.15
C LYS A 198 9.67 -11.52 -7.35
N LYS A 199 8.56 -11.75 -8.07
CA LYS A 199 7.28 -12.07 -7.44
C LYS A 199 7.40 -13.34 -6.59
N LYS A 200 7.16 -13.21 -5.29
CA LYS A 200 7.02 -14.30 -4.33
C LYS A 200 5.55 -14.53 -4.02
N LYS A 201 5.16 -15.79 -3.79
CA LYS A 201 3.75 -16.14 -3.48
C LYS A 201 3.44 -16.01 -2.00
N SER A 202 4.37 -16.41 -1.14
CA SER A 202 4.15 -16.46 0.31
C SER A 202 5.45 -16.34 1.08
N ILE A 203 5.28 -16.05 2.37
CA ILE A 203 6.35 -16.05 3.37
C ILE A 203 5.89 -16.84 4.59
N ARG A 204 6.80 -17.57 5.21
CA ARG A 204 6.54 -18.33 6.45
C ARG A 204 7.13 -17.59 7.63
N THR A 205 6.39 -17.55 8.75
CA THR A 205 6.88 -17.00 10.00
C THR A 205 8.07 -17.80 10.51
N LYS A 206 8.98 -17.14 11.18
CA LYS A 206 9.96 -17.72 12.09
C LYS A 206 9.41 -17.64 13.52
N ILE A 207 10.22 -17.96 14.53
CA ILE A 207 9.81 -17.90 15.93
C ILE A 207 9.30 -16.49 16.27
N GLY A 208 8.06 -16.44 16.74
CA GLY A 208 7.42 -15.21 17.23
C GLY A 208 6.76 -14.33 16.18
N GLY A 209 6.98 -14.52 14.87
CA GLY A 209 6.33 -13.67 13.87
C GLY A 209 6.97 -13.67 12.48
N LEU A 210 6.67 -12.63 11.73
CA LEU A 210 7.24 -12.38 10.40
C LEU A 210 8.59 -11.67 10.51
N HIS A 211 9.52 -12.10 9.67
CA HIS A 211 10.79 -11.44 9.42
C HIS A 211 10.81 -11.00 7.96
N LEU A 212 10.86 -9.72 7.72
CA LEU A 212 10.69 -9.11 6.40
C LEU A 212 11.93 -8.30 6.00
N ASP A 213 12.41 -8.53 4.80
CA ASP A 213 13.27 -7.56 4.13
C ASP A 213 12.35 -6.57 3.40
N LEU A 214 12.46 -5.31 3.77
CA LEU A 214 11.62 -4.24 3.25
C LEU A 214 12.50 -3.31 2.39
N PRO A 215 12.41 -3.41 1.05
CA PRO A 215 13.12 -2.48 0.18
C PRO A 215 12.79 -1.02 0.48
N ALA A 216 13.68 -0.11 0.11
CA ALA A 216 13.42 1.33 0.21
C ALA A 216 12.13 1.71 -0.53
N GLU A 217 11.37 2.64 0.02
CA GLU A 217 10.18 3.21 -0.62
C GLU A 217 9.18 2.13 -1.10
N SER A 218 8.92 1.15 -0.24
CA SER A 218 8.11 -0.02 -0.61
C SER A 218 6.97 -0.30 0.35
N ALA A 219 6.03 -1.12 -0.13
CA ALA A 219 4.91 -1.62 0.64
C ALA A 219 4.58 -3.07 0.26
N VAL A 220 4.07 -3.84 1.21
CA VAL A 220 3.62 -5.22 1.00
C VAL A 220 2.32 -5.49 1.74
N TYR A 221 1.39 -6.20 1.08
CA TYR A 221 0.18 -6.73 1.68
C TYR A 221 0.30 -8.24 1.89
N LEU A 222 0.00 -8.68 3.09
CA LEU A 222 0.14 -10.06 3.54
C LEU A 222 -1.19 -10.56 4.11
N LYS A 223 -1.58 -11.77 3.74
CA LYS A 223 -2.79 -12.42 4.28
C LYS A 223 -2.42 -13.80 4.81
N LYS A 224 -2.81 -14.10 6.06
CA LYS A 224 -2.56 -15.42 6.63
C LYS A 224 -3.24 -16.48 5.77
N HIS A 225 -2.47 -17.48 5.37
CA HIS A 225 -2.96 -18.62 4.60
C HIS A 225 -3.86 -19.47 5.50
N VAL A 226 -5.12 -19.65 5.10
CA VAL A 226 -6.07 -20.52 5.80
C VAL A 226 -6.06 -21.88 5.08
N THR A 227 -5.44 -22.88 5.68
CA THR A 227 -5.58 -24.25 5.20
C THR A 227 -7.00 -24.72 5.47
N ALA A 228 -7.72 -25.10 4.41
CA ALA A 228 -9.00 -25.76 4.57
C ALA A 228 -8.84 -27.00 5.49
N PRO A 229 -9.75 -27.23 6.45
CA PRO A 229 -9.66 -28.42 7.30
C PRO A 229 -9.62 -29.66 6.41
N ARG A 230 -8.63 -30.54 6.63
CA ARG A 230 -8.59 -31.84 5.97
C ARG A 230 -9.92 -32.54 6.22
N LYS A 231 -10.65 -32.87 5.16
CA LYS A 231 -11.78 -33.80 5.26
C LYS A 231 -11.22 -35.10 5.79
N THR A 232 -11.45 -35.39 7.05
CA THR A 232 -11.23 -36.74 7.61
C THR A 232 -12.17 -37.66 6.89
N SER A 233 -11.65 -38.49 6.01
CA SER A 233 -12.40 -39.61 5.44
C SER A 233 -12.68 -40.56 6.60
N VAL A 234 -13.91 -40.53 7.11
CA VAL A 234 -14.42 -41.59 7.96
C VAL A 234 -14.57 -42.80 7.04
N SER A 235 -13.65 -43.75 7.15
CA SER A 235 -13.82 -45.05 6.53
C SER A 235 -14.91 -45.77 7.35
N GLU A 236 -16.11 -45.79 6.83
CA GLU A 236 -17.13 -46.77 7.28
C GLU A 236 -16.58 -48.14 6.96
N ARG A 237 -16.09 -48.83 7.99
CA ARG A 237 -15.92 -50.29 7.92
C ARG A 237 -17.25 -50.91 8.30
N GLN A 238 -17.92 -51.45 7.31
CA GLN A 238 -18.96 -52.46 7.49
C GLN A 238 -18.32 -53.79 7.87
#